data_6e9d3597da3a5f78b0228033ba166d59
#
_entry.id   6e9d3597da3a5f78b0228033ba166d59
#
_cell.length_a   1.000
_cell.length_b   1.000
_cell.length_c   1.000
_cell.angle_alpha   90.00
_cell.angle_beta   90.00
_cell.angle_gamma   90.00
#
_symmetry.space_group_name_H-M   'P 1'
#
loop_
_entity.id
_entity.type
_entity.pdbx_description
1 polymer ?
#
loop_
_entity_poly.entity_id
_entity_poly.type
_entity_poly.pdbx_seq_one_letter_code
_entity_poly.pdbx_strand_id
1 'polypeptide(L)'
;MNRVLTRASSIIAPFFLIATANADTLIMRDGRRIEGQLISYQNGVVEFQQTGFGGGYGRINKDEVLGIEFGRVERQDPPQTSQQVGRPRGLREKQVMVVANAAWTDTGIDLESGQNVYFEANGEIRWGGNRTASPSGENDSRNNPARPMPNRAGAALIGRVGPSSDPFFVGNERGAIRVRGAGRLFLGINDDVLSDNTGYFRVVVYY
;
A
#
# COMPACT_ATOMS: atom_id res chain seq x y z
N MET A 1 -62.40 3.41 36.71
CA MET A 1 -60.95 3.38 37.17
C MET A 1 -60.10 2.99 35.96
N ASN A 2 -59.71 3.99 35.17
CA ASN A 2 -58.93 3.76 33.92
C ASN A 2 -57.44 3.97 34.23
N ARG A 3 -56.65 2.92 34.06
CA ARG A 3 -55.16 3.01 34.13
C ARG A 3 -54.63 3.31 32.73
N VAL A 4 -54.03 4.48 32.56
CA VAL A 4 -53.27 4.86 31.37
C VAL A 4 -51.88 4.27 31.48
N LEU A 5 -51.53 3.37 30.57
CA LEU A 5 -50.20 2.81 30.40
C LEU A 5 -49.38 3.74 29.50
N THR A 6 -48.47 4.46 30.08
CA THR A 6 -47.46 5.28 29.36
C THR A 6 -46.37 4.36 28.82
N ARG A 7 -46.29 4.24 27.49
CA ARG A 7 -45.18 3.55 26.81
C ARG A 7 -44.00 4.51 26.72
N ALA A 8 -42.94 4.18 27.41
CA ALA A 8 -41.64 4.84 27.23
C ALA A 8 -40.99 4.36 25.92
N SER A 9 -40.89 5.23 24.94
CA SER A 9 -40.10 4.99 23.72
C SER A 9 -38.63 5.26 24.02
N SER A 10 -37.84 4.19 24.10
CA SER A 10 -36.39 4.29 24.15
C SER A 10 -35.87 4.64 22.76
N ILE A 11 -35.41 5.85 22.60
CA ILE A 11 -34.66 6.30 21.40
C ILE A 11 -33.25 5.75 21.55
N ILE A 12 -32.93 4.70 20.79
CA ILE A 12 -31.56 4.22 20.61
C ILE A 12 -30.93 5.14 19.57
N ALA A 13 -30.09 6.06 20.03
CA ALA A 13 -29.23 6.83 19.14
C ALA A 13 -28.18 5.91 18.51
N PRO A 14 -28.00 5.95 17.18
CA PRO A 14 -26.94 5.19 16.56
C PRO A 14 -25.59 5.76 16.99
N PHE A 15 -24.81 4.95 17.73
CA PHE A 15 -23.43 5.24 18.00
C PHE A 15 -22.66 5.08 16.68
N PHE A 16 -22.38 6.19 16.00
CA PHE A 16 -21.41 6.22 14.91
C PHE A 16 -20.03 5.98 15.53
N LEU A 17 -19.53 4.76 15.41
CA LEU A 17 -18.11 4.49 15.59
C LEU A 17 -17.37 5.26 14.48
N ILE A 18 -16.79 6.40 14.83
CA ILE A 18 -15.81 7.07 13.99
C ILE A 18 -14.57 6.18 14.04
N ALA A 19 -14.40 5.32 13.05
CA ALA A 19 -13.12 4.68 12.81
C ALA A 19 -12.11 5.79 12.57
N THR A 20 -11.20 6.01 13.51
CA THR A 20 -10.02 6.85 13.31
C THR A 20 -9.15 6.14 12.29
N ALA A 21 -9.37 6.43 11.01
CA ALA A 21 -8.43 6.04 9.97
C ALA A 21 -7.10 6.68 10.35
N ASN A 22 -6.06 5.87 10.53
CA ASN A 22 -4.71 6.37 10.77
C ASN A 22 -4.30 7.19 9.58
N ALA A 23 -4.27 8.50 9.76
CA ALA A 23 -3.97 9.45 8.71
C ALA A 23 -2.49 9.37 8.34
N ASP A 24 -2.20 9.51 7.04
CA ASP A 24 -0.84 9.76 6.59
C ASP A 24 -0.45 11.19 7.00
N THR A 25 0.84 11.44 7.18
CA THR A 25 1.34 12.79 7.47
C THR A 25 2.28 13.23 6.36
N LEU A 26 1.91 14.29 5.68
CA LEU A 26 2.76 14.96 4.71
C LEU A 26 3.67 15.96 5.45
N ILE A 27 4.98 15.80 5.30
CA ILE A 27 5.98 16.70 5.88
C ILE A 27 6.43 17.66 4.79
N MET A 28 6.16 18.94 4.98
CA MET A 28 6.53 19.99 4.05
C MET A 28 7.96 20.48 4.32
N ARG A 29 8.63 21.02 3.31
CA ARG A 29 9.98 21.61 3.47
C ARG A 29 10.01 22.84 4.35
N ASP A 30 8.89 23.52 4.52
CA ASP A 30 8.73 24.67 5.44
C ASP A 30 8.49 24.23 6.90
N GLY A 31 8.51 22.91 7.18
CA GLY A 31 8.31 22.34 8.51
C GLY A 31 6.85 22.07 8.88
N ARG A 32 5.88 22.44 8.05
CA ARG A 32 4.47 22.10 8.31
C ARG A 32 4.26 20.60 8.18
N ARG A 33 3.37 20.08 9.02
CA ARG A 33 2.88 18.70 8.97
C ARG A 33 1.39 18.74 8.65
N ILE A 34 0.99 18.03 7.63
CA ILE A 34 -0.40 17.98 7.15
C ILE A 34 -0.88 16.53 7.30
N GLU A 35 -1.88 16.33 8.17
CA GLU A 35 -2.51 15.02 8.36
C GLU A 35 -3.60 14.80 7.32
N GLY A 36 -3.67 13.57 6.78
CA GLY A 36 -4.65 13.26 5.76
C GLY A 36 -4.42 11.91 5.13
N GLN A 37 -4.87 11.74 3.93
CA GLN A 37 -4.70 10.54 3.13
C GLN A 37 -3.99 10.89 1.83
N LEU A 38 -2.90 10.20 1.52
CA LEU A 38 -2.28 10.27 0.20
C LEU A 38 -3.21 9.61 -0.82
N ILE A 39 -3.62 10.36 -1.83
CA ILE A 39 -4.51 9.88 -2.89
C ILE A 39 -3.70 9.41 -4.09
N SER A 40 -2.74 10.23 -4.55
CA SER A 40 -1.88 9.87 -5.67
C SER A 40 -0.56 10.65 -5.65
N TYR A 41 0.42 10.11 -6.40
CA TYR A 41 1.63 10.84 -6.77
C TYR A 41 1.87 10.65 -8.26
N GLN A 42 1.80 11.73 -9.04
CA GLN A 42 1.99 11.69 -10.48
C GLN A 42 2.70 12.94 -10.97
N ASN A 43 3.61 12.80 -11.91
CA ASN A 43 4.28 13.92 -12.57
C ASN A 43 4.87 14.98 -11.60
N GLY A 44 5.37 14.53 -10.45
CA GLY A 44 5.89 15.42 -9.43
C GLY A 44 4.82 16.15 -8.61
N VAL A 45 3.55 15.75 -8.69
CA VAL A 45 2.45 16.29 -7.90
C VAL A 45 1.96 15.24 -6.92
N VAL A 46 1.90 15.60 -5.64
CA VAL A 46 1.27 14.84 -4.56
C VAL A 46 -0.18 15.28 -4.45
N GLU A 47 -1.13 14.38 -4.61
CA GLU A 47 -2.53 14.62 -4.34
C GLU A 47 -2.85 14.09 -2.94
N PHE A 48 -3.35 14.96 -2.08
CA PHE A 48 -3.52 14.68 -0.67
C PHE A 48 -4.88 15.19 -0.17
N GLN A 49 -5.63 14.31 0.50
CA GLN A 49 -6.89 14.63 1.16
C GLN A 49 -6.61 14.91 2.62
N GLN A 50 -6.73 16.16 3.04
CA GLN A 50 -6.55 16.55 4.45
C GLN A 50 -7.70 16.02 5.30
N THR A 51 -7.39 15.56 6.51
CA THR A 51 -8.36 15.21 7.54
C THR A 51 -8.51 16.34 8.54
N GLY A 52 -9.74 16.56 9.05
CA GLY A 52 -10.05 17.58 10.06
C GLY A 52 -11.08 18.61 9.59
N PHE A 53 -11.43 19.52 10.50
CA PHE A 53 -12.43 20.60 10.26
C PHE A 53 -11.87 21.56 9.18
N GLY A 54 -12.50 21.57 8.00
CA GLY A 54 -12.01 22.32 6.85
C GLY A 54 -11.06 21.56 5.93
N GLY A 55 -10.91 20.24 6.15
CA GLY A 55 -10.06 19.37 5.34
C GLY A 55 -10.45 19.42 3.86
N GLY A 56 -9.52 19.87 3.03
CA GLY A 56 -9.67 19.99 1.59
C GLY A 56 -8.79 19.00 0.83
N TYR A 57 -9.13 18.85 -0.44
CA TYR A 57 -8.28 18.15 -1.40
C TYR A 57 -7.18 19.10 -1.87
N GLY A 58 -5.93 18.70 -1.76
CA GLY A 58 -4.76 19.49 -2.16
C GLY A 58 -3.91 18.78 -3.21
N ARG A 59 -3.40 19.55 -4.15
CA ARG A 59 -2.36 19.15 -5.10
C ARG A 59 -1.09 19.90 -4.75
N ILE A 60 -0.05 19.20 -4.36
CA ILE A 60 1.17 19.76 -3.80
C ILE A 60 2.35 19.30 -4.67
N ASN A 61 3.22 20.23 -5.04
CA ASN A 61 4.41 19.89 -5.82
C ASN A 61 5.38 19.10 -4.94
N LYS A 62 6.00 18.05 -5.51
CA LYS A 62 7.01 17.22 -4.83
C LYS A 62 8.16 18.07 -4.25
N ASP A 63 8.48 19.18 -4.89
CA ASP A 63 9.58 20.06 -4.46
C ASP A 63 9.24 20.82 -3.15
N GLU A 64 7.98 20.88 -2.76
CA GLU A 64 7.51 21.43 -1.48
C GLU A 64 7.47 20.37 -0.37
N VAL A 65 7.55 19.09 -0.75
CA VAL A 65 7.45 17.95 0.17
C VAL A 65 8.84 17.51 0.61
N LEU A 66 9.04 17.38 1.91
CA LEU A 66 10.24 16.79 2.51
C LEU A 66 10.11 15.27 2.63
N GLY A 67 8.90 14.79 2.98
CA GLY A 67 8.64 13.38 3.17
C GLY A 67 7.16 13.08 3.44
N ILE A 68 6.81 11.81 3.43
CA ILE A 68 5.48 11.32 3.78
C ILE A 68 5.68 10.24 4.85
N GLU A 69 5.06 10.45 6.01
CA GLU A 69 4.91 9.44 7.05
C GLU A 69 3.54 8.80 6.88
N PHE A 70 3.50 7.50 6.64
CA PHE A 70 2.25 6.78 6.55
C PHE A 70 1.70 6.48 7.94
N GLY A 71 0.41 6.77 8.12
CA GLY A 71 -0.30 6.41 9.34
C GLY A 71 -0.20 4.90 9.59
N ARG A 72 0.03 4.51 10.85
CA ARG A 72 -0.09 3.10 11.22
C ARG A 72 -1.53 2.68 10.98
N VAL A 73 -1.74 1.68 10.17
CA VAL A 73 -2.98 0.91 10.22
C VAL A 73 -2.96 0.22 11.57
N GLU A 74 -3.63 0.78 12.59
CA GLU A 74 -3.98 -0.03 13.76
C GLU A 74 -4.78 -1.21 13.23
N ARG A 75 -4.15 -2.38 13.23
CA ARG A 75 -4.89 -3.61 13.05
C ARG A 75 -5.93 -3.63 14.16
N GLN A 76 -7.20 -3.44 13.83
CA GLN A 76 -8.22 -4.11 14.58
C GLN A 76 -7.91 -5.60 14.38
N ASP A 77 -7.25 -6.19 15.36
CA ASP A 77 -7.09 -7.64 15.37
C ASP A 77 -8.50 -8.23 15.23
N PRO A 78 -8.82 -8.87 14.09
CA PRO A 78 -10.00 -9.73 14.07
C PRO A 78 -9.77 -10.78 15.16
N PRO A 79 -10.80 -11.28 15.82
CA PRO A 79 -10.66 -12.24 16.90
C PRO A 79 -9.70 -13.33 16.44
N GLN A 80 -8.64 -13.54 17.22
CA GLN A 80 -7.48 -14.37 16.91
C GLN A 80 -7.89 -15.77 16.48
N THR A 81 -8.08 -15.98 15.18
CA THR A 81 -8.18 -17.29 14.55
C THR A 81 -7.70 -17.21 13.10
N SER A 82 -6.63 -16.51 12.84
CA SER A 82 -5.84 -16.74 11.64
C SER A 82 -4.41 -17.01 12.10
N GLN A 83 -4.02 -18.25 11.97
CA GLN A 83 -2.63 -18.70 12.06
C GLN A 83 -1.80 -17.75 11.18
N GLN A 84 -1.07 -16.83 11.81
CA GLN A 84 0.07 -16.18 11.19
C GLN A 84 1.06 -17.30 10.89
N VAL A 85 0.98 -17.82 9.68
CA VAL A 85 1.93 -18.82 9.21
C VAL A 85 3.31 -18.16 9.23
N GLY A 86 4.00 -18.30 10.35
CA GLY A 86 5.43 -18.52 10.35
C GLY A 86 6.35 -17.37 10.06
N ARG A 87 5.95 -16.07 10.20
CA ARG A 87 6.97 -15.01 10.18
C ARG A 87 7.79 -15.04 11.48
N PRO A 88 9.14 -15.19 11.42
CA PRO A 88 9.98 -15.12 12.62
C PRO A 88 9.86 -13.77 13.32
N ARG A 89 9.96 -13.78 14.66
CA ARG A 89 10.04 -12.55 15.45
C ARG A 89 11.44 -11.93 15.29
N GLY A 90 11.53 -10.61 15.41
CA GLY A 90 12.81 -9.89 15.44
C GLY A 90 13.37 -9.47 14.08
N LEU A 91 12.61 -9.66 12.99
CA LEU A 91 12.97 -9.09 11.70
C LEU A 91 12.86 -7.56 11.74
N ARG A 92 13.75 -6.89 11.03
CA ARG A 92 13.61 -5.47 10.72
C ARG A 92 12.41 -5.28 9.79
N GLU A 93 11.75 -4.13 9.90
CA GLU A 93 10.64 -3.78 9.02
C GLU A 93 10.88 -2.42 8.36
N LYS A 94 10.40 -2.27 7.14
CA LYS A 94 10.41 -1.01 6.43
C LYS A 94 9.16 -0.88 5.58
N GLN A 95 8.48 0.28 5.70
CA GLN A 95 7.37 0.62 4.84
C GLN A 95 7.88 1.27 3.55
N VAL A 96 7.30 0.86 2.43
CA VAL A 96 7.64 1.33 1.09
C VAL A 96 6.36 1.64 0.34
N MET A 97 6.31 2.80 -0.31
CA MET A 97 5.25 3.14 -1.26
C MET A 97 5.73 2.80 -2.67
N VAL A 98 5.02 1.90 -3.34
CA VAL A 98 5.30 1.49 -4.71
C VAL A 98 4.29 2.17 -5.63
N VAL A 99 4.70 3.27 -6.27
CA VAL A 99 3.84 4.03 -7.17
C VAL A 99 3.67 3.31 -8.50
N ALA A 100 2.45 3.30 -9.03
CA ALA A 100 2.09 2.47 -10.16
C ALA A 100 2.77 2.87 -11.49
N ASN A 101 3.11 4.13 -11.66
CA ASN A 101 3.73 4.68 -12.86
C ASN A 101 5.27 4.72 -12.83
N ALA A 102 5.90 4.15 -11.81
CA ALA A 102 7.35 4.01 -11.74
C ALA A 102 7.79 2.58 -12.09
N ALA A 103 8.80 2.44 -12.92
CA ALA A 103 9.30 1.12 -13.31
C ALA A 103 9.79 0.32 -12.10
N TRP A 104 10.56 0.95 -11.23
CA TRP A 104 11.09 0.36 -10.00
C TRP A 104 11.21 1.40 -8.90
N THR A 105 10.80 1.04 -7.70
CA THR A 105 10.97 1.80 -6.47
C THR A 105 12.16 1.22 -5.69
N ASP A 106 13.17 2.02 -5.42
CA ASP A 106 14.27 1.65 -4.52
C ASP A 106 13.74 1.59 -3.09
N THR A 107 13.81 0.43 -2.47
CA THR A 107 13.34 0.25 -1.08
C THR A 107 14.34 0.76 -0.05
N GLY A 108 15.60 0.98 -0.44
CA GLY A 108 16.70 1.26 0.49
C GLY A 108 17.04 0.08 1.41
N ILE A 109 16.68 -1.15 1.03
CA ILE A 109 16.98 -2.39 1.75
C ILE A 109 18.01 -3.17 0.94
N ASP A 110 19.13 -3.53 1.55
CA ASP A 110 20.09 -4.45 0.97
C ASP A 110 19.88 -5.84 1.55
N LEU A 111 19.84 -6.84 0.68
CA LEU A 111 19.57 -8.24 0.99
C LEU A 111 20.76 -9.13 0.65
N GLU A 112 20.88 -10.23 1.37
CA GLU A 112 21.87 -11.27 1.11
C GLU A 112 21.27 -12.42 0.29
N SER A 113 22.08 -13.11 -0.50
CA SER A 113 21.65 -14.27 -1.26
C SER A 113 21.17 -15.38 -0.31
N GLY A 114 19.98 -15.92 -0.58
CA GLY A 114 19.35 -16.93 0.25
C GLY A 114 18.59 -16.40 1.47
N GLN A 115 18.58 -15.09 1.69
CA GLN A 115 17.79 -14.47 2.76
C GLN A 115 16.29 -14.65 2.52
N ASN A 116 15.55 -14.89 3.60
CA ASN A 116 14.09 -14.89 3.57
C ASN A 116 13.55 -13.50 3.84
N VAL A 117 12.64 -13.05 2.98
CA VAL A 117 11.97 -11.75 3.08
C VAL A 117 10.47 -11.98 3.07
N TYR A 118 9.74 -11.21 3.87
CA TYR A 118 8.29 -11.29 3.94
C TYR A 118 7.69 -9.94 3.55
N PHE A 119 6.53 -9.98 2.92
CA PHE A 119 5.85 -8.80 2.43
C PHE A 119 4.41 -8.76 2.93
N GLU A 120 3.98 -7.59 3.34
CA GLU A 120 2.57 -7.28 3.55
C GLU A 120 2.24 -6.12 2.62
N ALA A 121 1.43 -6.37 1.59
CA ALA A 121 1.08 -5.38 0.59
C ALA A 121 -0.43 -5.13 0.59
N ASN A 122 -0.80 -3.86 0.48
CA ASN A 122 -2.20 -3.44 0.36
C ASN A 122 -2.33 -2.21 -0.54
N GLY A 123 -3.58 -1.85 -0.86
CA GLY A 123 -3.89 -0.75 -1.76
C GLY A 123 -4.44 -1.24 -3.09
N GLU A 124 -4.77 -0.29 -3.95
CA GLU A 124 -5.31 -0.52 -5.28
C GLU A 124 -4.67 0.47 -6.26
N ILE A 125 -4.37 0.01 -7.46
CA ILE A 125 -3.87 0.84 -8.56
C ILE A 125 -4.85 0.78 -9.73
N ARG A 126 -4.89 1.83 -10.54
CA ARG A 126 -5.50 1.82 -11.88
C ARG A 126 -4.42 1.54 -12.90
N TRP A 127 -4.77 0.76 -13.92
CA TRP A 127 -3.85 0.38 -14.99
C TRP A 127 -4.62 0.06 -16.29
N GLY A 128 -3.92 0.10 -17.44
CA GLY A 128 -4.49 -0.31 -18.70
C GLY A 128 -5.83 0.37 -19.02
N GLY A 129 -5.93 1.67 -18.83
CA GLY A 129 -7.14 2.47 -19.01
C GLY A 129 -7.94 2.61 -17.72
N ASN A 130 -9.00 1.83 -17.49
CA ASN A 130 -9.88 1.96 -16.32
C ASN A 130 -9.94 0.70 -15.45
N ARG A 131 -9.02 -0.22 -15.63
CA ARG A 131 -8.98 -1.43 -14.80
C ARG A 131 -8.34 -1.12 -13.45
N THR A 132 -8.70 -1.85 -12.41
CA THR A 132 -8.09 -1.76 -11.09
C THR A 132 -7.46 -3.10 -10.70
N ALA A 133 -6.41 -3.03 -9.89
CA ALA A 133 -5.74 -4.23 -9.40
C ALA A 133 -5.25 -4.03 -7.97
N SER A 134 -5.40 -5.08 -7.16
CA SER A 134 -4.73 -5.25 -5.89
C SER A 134 -3.27 -5.69 -6.09
N PRO A 135 -2.44 -5.81 -5.04
CA PRO A 135 -1.08 -6.33 -5.19
C PRO A 135 -0.97 -7.70 -5.87
N SER A 136 -2.00 -8.54 -5.80
CA SER A 136 -2.03 -9.82 -6.55
C SER A 136 -2.11 -9.66 -8.06
N GLY A 137 -2.42 -8.46 -8.55
CA GLY A 137 -2.67 -8.18 -9.94
C GLY A 137 -4.04 -8.63 -10.43
N GLU A 138 -4.27 -8.54 -11.74
CA GLU A 138 -5.50 -8.97 -12.41
C GLU A 138 -5.30 -10.31 -13.10
N ASN A 139 -5.99 -11.34 -12.62
CA ASN A 139 -5.77 -12.73 -13.05
C ASN A 139 -6.03 -12.99 -14.54
N ASP A 140 -7.00 -12.30 -15.13
CA ASP A 140 -7.39 -12.50 -16.54
C ASP A 140 -6.40 -11.87 -17.53
N SER A 141 -5.39 -11.18 -17.04
CA SER A 141 -4.39 -10.46 -17.83
C SER A 141 -3.05 -11.17 -17.97
N ARG A 142 -2.98 -12.47 -17.74
CA ARG A 142 -1.76 -13.28 -17.89
C ARG A 142 -1.31 -13.40 -19.36
N ASN A 143 -0.06 -13.84 -19.55
CA ASN A 143 0.53 -14.12 -20.85
C ASN A 143 0.73 -12.89 -21.77
N ASN A 144 1.34 -11.85 -21.22
CA ASN A 144 1.83 -10.74 -22.03
C ASN A 144 3.37 -10.73 -22.04
N PRO A 145 4.02 -11.03 -23.18
CA PRO A 145 5.48 -11.15 -23.29
C PRO A 145 6.24 -9.82 -23.07
N ALA A 146 5.55 -8.68 -23.16
CA ALA A 146 6.15 -7.38 -22.95
C ALA A 146 6.33 -6.99 -21.47
N ARG A 147 5.66 -7.71 -20.55
CA ARG A 147 5.74 -7.44 -19.11
C ARG A 147 7.01 -8.02 -18.49
N PRO A 148 7.49 -7.45 -17.38
CA PRO A 148 8.63 -8.00 -16.63
C PRO A 148 8.46 -9.47 -16.26
N MET A 149 7.24 -9.91 -15.95
CA MET A 149 6.88 -11.31 -15.69
C MET A 149 5.72 -11.73 -16.60
N PRO A 150 6.00 -12.23 -17.80
CA PRO A 150 5.00 -12.51 -18.84
C PRO A 150 3.86 -13.44 -18.40
N ASN A 151 4.18 -14.46 -17.61
CA ASN A 151 3.25 -15.51 -17.16
C ASN A 151 2.57 -15.20 -15.83
N ARG A 152 2.67 -13.96 -15.35
CA ARG A 152 2.04 -13.50 -14.11
C ARG A 152 0.96 -12.47 -14.43
N ALA A 153 0.06 -12.31 -13.46
CA ALA A 153 -1.00 -11.32 -13.54
C ALA A 153 -0.44 -9.93 -13.83
N GLY A 154 -1.08 -9.20 -14.74
CA GLY A 154 -0.76 -7.80 -14.99
C GLY A 154 -1.07 -6.96 -13.77
N ALA A 155 -0.38 -5.83 -13.64
CA ALA A 155 -0.50 -4.91 -12.51
C ALA A 155 -0.15 -5.53 -11.13
N ALA A 156 0.40 -6.76 -11.09
CA ALA A 156 0.83 -7.38 -9.84
C ALA A 156 2.06 -6.69 -9.25
N LEU A 157 2.17 -6.71 -7.92
CA LEU A 157 3.39 -6.29 -7.23
C LEU A 157 4.49 -7.33 -7.48
N ILE A 158 5.64 -6.86 -7.94
CA ILE A 158 6.83 -7.67 -8.20
C ILE A 158 8.05 -7.06 -7.51
N GLY A 159 9.09 -7.87 -7.32
CA GLY A 159 10.36 -7.44 -6.74
C GLY A 159 11.54 -7.92 -7.55
N ARG A 160 12.71 -7.28 -7.38
CA ARG A 160 14.01 -7.77 -7.85
C ARG A 160 15.11 -7.37 -6.88
N VAL A 161 16.20 -8.14 -6.83
CA VAL A 161 17.39 -7.83 -6.03
C VAL A 161 18.55 -7.47 -6.96
N GLY A 162 18.97 -6.21 -6.91
CA GLY A 162 19.93 -5.64 -7.86
C GLY A 162 19.27 -5.06 -9.11
N PRO A 163 19.98 -4.22 -9.87
CA PRO A 163 19.41 -3.44 -10.98
C PRO A 163 19.06 -4.27 -12.21
N SER A 164 19.65 -5.47 -12.36
CA SER A 164 19.56 -6.28 -13.58
C SER A 164 19.15 -7.73 -13.31
N SER A 165 18.69 -8.07 -12.10
CA SER A 165 18.24 -9.43 -11.80
C SER A 165 16.85 -9.72 -12.32
N ASP A 166 16.54 -10.99 -12.53
CA ASP A 166 15.19 -11.45 -12.88
C ASP A 166 14.22 -11.06 -11.77
N PRO A 167 13.03 -10.57 -12.11
CA PRO A 167 12.01 -10.23 -11.14
C PRO A 167 11.37 -11.49 -10.53
N PHE A 168 10.87 -11.34 -9.32
CA PHE A 168 10.07 -12.34 -8.63
C PHE A 168 8.70 -11.78 -8.25
N PHE A 169 7.71 -12.66 -8.19
CA PHE A 169 6.36 -12.29 -7.79
C PHE A 169 6.30 -12.04 -6.28
N VAL A 170 5.70 -10.93 -5.88
CA VAL A 170 5.40 -10.60 -4.49
C VAL A 170 3.91 -10.74 -4.23
N GLY A 171 3.08 -10.04 -4.97
CA GLY A 171 1.62 -10.13 -4.84
C GLY A 171 1.14 -9.90 -3.41
N ASN A 172 0.21 -10.75 -2.97
CA ASN A 172 -0.30 -10.86 -1.59
C ASN A 172 0.26 -12.10 -0.88
N GLU A 173 1.42 -12.60 -1.29
CA GLU A 173 2.05 -13.76 -0.66
C GLU A 173 2.39 -13.45 0.79
N ARG A 174 1.93 -14.31 1.71
CA ARG A 174 2.20 -14.17 3.15
C ARG A 174 3.38 -15.00 3.64
N GLY A 175 3.90 -15.87 2.78
CA GLY A 175 5.03 -16.75 3.08
C GLY A 175 6.38 -16.04 2.89
N ALA A 176 7.45 -16.73 3.31
CA ALA A 176 8.80 -16.30 3.02
C ALA A 176 9.10 -16.36 1.53
N ILE A 177 9.62 -15.29 0.98
CA ILE A 177 10.26 -15.30 -0.34
C ILE A 177 11.77 -15.39 -0.12
N ARG A 178 12.37 -16.51 -0.55
CA ARG A 178 13.82 -16.68 -0.49
C ARG A 178 14.45 -16.03 -1.70
N VAL A 179 15.19 -14.92 -1.48
CA VAL A 179 15.86 -14.21 -2.57
C VAL A 179 17.07 -14.98 -3.09
N ARG A 180 17.28 -14.93 -4.40
CA ARG A 180 18.36 -15.68 -5.07
C ARG A 180 19.63 -14.85 -5.27
N GLY A 181 19.53 -13.53 -5.21
CA GLY A 181 20.65 -12.61 -5.39
C GLY A 181 20.95 -11.81 -4.13
N ALA A 182 22.10 -11.16 -4.10
CA ALA A 182 22.47 -10.19 -3.09
C ALA A 182 22.43 -8.77 -3.67
N GLY A 183 22.10 -7.77 -2.85
CA GLY A 183 22.10 -6.36 -3.22
C GLY A 183 20.79 -5.65 -2.89
N ARG A 184 20.59 -4.48 -3.51
CA ARG A 184 19.45 -3.61 -3.29
C ARG A 184 18.14 -4.24 -3.75
N LEU A 185 17.13 -4.23 -2.88
CA LEU A 185 15.76 -4.63 -3.21
C LEU A 185 15.04 -3.48 -3.91
N PHE A 186 14.44 -3.78 -5.05
CA PHE A 186 13.53 -2.91 -5.78
C PHE A 186 12.15 -3.55 -5.87
N LEU A 187 11.11 -2.74 -5.78
CA LEU A 187 9.71 -3.14 -5.97
C LEU A 187 9.12 -2.41 -7.17
N GLY A 188 8.23 -3.06 -7.89
CA GLY A 188 7.61 -2.49 -9.10
C GLY A 188 6.28 -3.15 -9.43
N ILE A 189 5.72 -2.73 -10.54
CA ILE A 189 4.44 -3.23 -11.06
C ILE A 189 4.70 -4.08 -12.30
N ASN A 190 4.03 -5.22 -12.40
CA ASN A 190 4.12 -6.11 -13.56
C ASN A 190 3.29 -5.60 -14.72
N ASP A 191 3.75 -4.52 -15.33
CA ASP A 191 3.08 -3.89 -16.47
C ASP A 191 4.08 -3.43 -17.52
N ASP A 192 3.66 -3.43 -18.77
CA ASP A 192 4.44 -3.00 -19.95
C ASP A 192 4.22 -1.52 -20.30
N VAL A 193 3.10 -0.92 -19.86
CA VAL A 193 2.76 0.49 -20.10
C VAL A 193 2.50 1.20 -18.79
N LEU A 194 3.55 1.71 -18.16
CA LEU A 194 3.43 2.35 -16.84
C LEU A 194 2.85 3.77 -16.88
N SER A 195 2.84 4.42 -18.04
CA SER A 195 2.43 5.82 -18.17
C SER A 195 0.94 6.06 -17.96
N ASP A 196 0.10 5.04 -18.15
CA ASP A 196 -1.34 5.09 -17.93
C ASP A 196 -1.76 4.59 -16.54
N ASN A 197 -0.79 4.16 -15.73
CA ASN A 197 -1.02 3.70 -14.38
C ASN A 197 -1.14 4.87 -13.39
N THR A 198 -2.00 4.69 -12.37
CA THR A 198 -2.19 5.65 -11.28
C THR A 198 -2.38 4.92 -9.94
N GLY A 199 -2.11 5.62 -8.85
CA GLY A 199 -2.19 5.03 -7.52
C GLY A 199 -0.88 4.38 -7.06
N TYR A 200 -0.94 3.61 -5.98
CA TYR A 200 0.24 2.98 -5.37
C TYR A 200 -0.17 1.79 -4.50
N PHE A 201 0.80 0.92 -4.24
CA PHE A 201 0.72 -0.07 -3.17
C PHE A 201 1.53 0.39 -1.97
N ARG A 202 0.98 0.17 -0.77
CA ARG A 202 1.72 0.24 0.49
C ARG A 202 2.27 -1.13 0.79
N VAL A 203 3.57 -1.21 0.99
CA VAL A 203 4.24 -2.48 1.22
C VAL A 203 5.06 -2.37 2.51
N VAL A 204 4.85 -3.30 3.43
CA VAL A 204 5.75 -3.51 4.56
C VAL A 204 6.66 -4.67 4.22
N VAL A 205 7.95 -4.43 4.24
CA VAL A 205 8.99 -5.43 3.99
C VAL A 205 9.61 -5.82 5.32
N TYR A 206 9.64 -7.12 5.63
CA TYR A 206 10.29 -7.68 6.82
C TYR A 206 11.51 -8.51 6.39
N TYR A 207 12.69 -8.20 6.96
CA TYR A 207 13.99 -8.70 6.48
C TYR A 207 15.03 -8.82 7.59
#